data_7a96c3dc56d0e549ee1c4758de497e9b
#
_entry.id   7a96c3dc56d0e549ee1c4758de497e9b
#
_cell.length_a   1.000
_cell.length_b   1.000
_cell.length_c   1.000
_cell.angle_alpha   90.00
_cell.angle_beta   90.00
_cell.angle_gamma   90.00
#
_symmetry.space_group_name_H-M   'P 1'
#
loop_
_entity.id
_entity.type
_entity.pdbx_description
1 polymer ?
#
loop_
_entity_poly.entity_id
_entity_poly.type
_entity_poly.pdbx_seq_one_letter_code
_entity_poly.pdbx_strand_id
1 'polypeptide(L)' 'MITYDPFWETLEQSSESTYSLIRGHKLSSSTIDRLRKNKPVSTTTLNDLCRILNCGISDIVLYRPSDQDQCL' A
#
# COMPACT_ATOMS: atom_id res chain seq x y z
N MET A 1 1.79 -14.63 -1.84
CA MET A 1 1.47 -13.61 -0.81
C MET A 1 1.69 -12.22 -1.36
N ILE A 2 0.73 -11.36 -1.18
CA ILE A 2 0.87 -9.95 -1.57
C ILE A 2 1.52 -9.18 -0.44
N THR A 3 2.53 -8.38 -0.77
CA THR A 3 3.17 -7.47 0.18
C THR A 3 3.10 -6.05 -0.36
N TYR A 4 3.30 -5.07 0.53
CA TYR A 4 3.29 -3.66 0.17
C TYR A 4 4.68 -3.03 0.32
N ASP A 5 5.73 -3.86 0.21
CA ASP A 5 7.10 -3.38 0.31
C ASP A 5 7.39 -2.24 -0.67
N PRO A 6 6.96 -2.33 -1.96
CA PRO A 6 7.20 -1.22 -2.88
C PRO A 6 6.51 0.08 -2.45
N PHE A 7 5.33 -0.02 -1.81
CA PHE A 7 4.63 1.17 -1.33
C PHE A 7 5.49 1.98 -0.37
N TRP A 8 6.17 1.31 0.58
CA TRP A 8 6.98 2.01 1.57
C TRP A 8 8.18 2.70 0.94
N GLU A 9 8.81 2.07 -0.05
CA GLU A 9 9.90 2.68 -0.79
C GLU A 9 9.42 3.89 -1.60
N THR A 10 8.28 3.75 -2.28
CA THR A 10 7.71 4.83 -3.08
C THR A 10 7.32 6.00 -2.19
N LEU A 11 6.71 5.71 -1.02
CA LEU A 11 6.34 6.74 -0.07
C LEU A 11 7.56 7.51 0.42
N GLU A 12 8.64 6.79 0.76
CA GLU A 12 9.87 7.41 1.24
C GLU A 12 10.49 8.35 0.21
N GLN A 13 10.37 8.01 -1.08
CA GLN A 13 10.89 8.83 -2.16
C GLN A 13 9.96 9.96 -2.57
N SER A 14 8.73 9.97 -2.05
CA SER A 14 7.74 10.99 -2.36
C SER A 14 7.83 12.14 -1.37
N SER A 15 7.04 13.20 -1.64
CA SER A 15 6.86 14.29 -0.68
C SER A 15 5.82 13.97 0.40
N GLU A 16 5.17 12.81 0.31
CA GLU A 16 4.13 12.40 1.26
C GLU A 16 4.72 11.60 2.41
N SER A 17 3.94 11.49 3.48
CA SER A 17 4.26 10.66 4.63
C SER A 17 2.97 9.98 5.09
N THR A 18 3.08 9.02 6.04
CA THR A 18 1.87 8.41 6.60
C THR A 18 0.98 9.47 7.25
N TYR A 19 1.59 10.48 7.88
CA TYR A 19 0.85 11.58 8.47
C TYR A 19 0.07 12.37 7.42
N SER A 20 0.71 12.73 6.30
CA SER A 20 0.04 13.48 5.25
C SER A 20 -1.03 12.65 4.54
N LEU A 21 -0.84 11.33 4.42
CA LEU A 21 -1.86 10.45 3.85
C LEU A 21 -3.12 10.45 4.73
N ILE A 22 -2.95 10.39 6.04
CA ILE A 22 -4.08 10.37 6.97
C ILE A 22 -4.74 11.75 7.04
N ARG A 23 -3.96 12.80 7.21
CA ARG A 23 -4.48 14.15 7.45
C ARG A 23 -4.88 14.88 6.17
N GLY A 24 -4.04 14.79 5.13
CA GLY A 24 -4.25 15.52 3.89
C GLY A 24 -5.12 14.79 2.90
N HIS A 25 -5.03 13.48 2.82
CA HIS A 25 -5.75 12.66 1.84
C HIS A 25 -6.83 11.80 2.48
N LYS A 26 -7.04 11.92 3.78
CA LYS A 26 -8.13 11.31 4.53
C LYS A 26 -8.12 9.78 4.50
N LEU A 27 -6.95 9.17 4.34
CA LEU A 27 -6.83 7.74 4.52
C LEU A 27 -6.95 7.40 6.00
N SER A 28 -7.59 6.27 6.31
CA SER A 28 -7.74 5.87 7.70
C SER A 28 -6.43 5.31 8.24
N SER A 29 -6.21 5.45 9.53
CA SER A 29 -5.05 4.85 10.19
C SER A 29 -5.11 3.32 10.12
N SER A 30 -6.31 2.74 10.08
CA SER A 30 -6.45 1.29 9.92
C SER A 30 -5.99 0.82 8.55
N THR A 31 -6.17 1.63 7.50
CA THR A 31 -5.65 1.33 6.16
C THR A 31 -4.12 1.31 6.18
N ILE A 32 -3.51 2.29 6.83
CA ILE A 32 -2.05 2.35 6.96
C ILE A 32 -1.55 1.13 7.73
N ASP A 33 -2.25 0.72 8.78
CA ASP A 33 -1.88 -0.45 9.56
C ASP A 33 -1.96 -1.73 8.72
N ARG A 34 -2.99 -1.87 7.87
CA ARG A 34 -3.10 -3.00 6.96
C ARG A 34 -1.94 -3.06 5.98
N LEU A 35 -1.55 -1.91 5.43
CA LEU A 35 -0.39 -1.83 4.54
C LEU A 35 0.89 -2.25 5.28
N ARG A 36 1.00 -1.88 6.55
CA ARG A 36 2.17 -2.23 7.36
C ARG A 36 2.25 -3.72 7.66
N LYS A 37 1.08 -4.37 7.78
CA LYS A 37 0.98 -5.80 8.13
C LYS A 37 0.70 -6.70 6.94
N ASN A 38 0.76 -6.17 5.72
CA ASN A 38 0.47 -6.91 4.48
C ASN A 38 -0.92 -7.57 4.50
N LYS A 39 -1.90 -6.86 5.06
CA LYS A 39 -3.28 -7.32 5.09
C LYS A 39 -4.05 -6.83 3.87
N PRO A 40 -5.17 -7.47 3.53
CA PRO A 40 -5.95 -7.07 2.35
C PRO A 40 -6.41 -5.62 2.43
N VAL A 41 -6.32 -4.92 1.30
CA VAL A 41 -6.94 -3.60 1.12
C VAL A 41 -7.74 -3.66 -0.17
N SER A 42 -8.71 -2.74 -0.31
CA SER A 42 -9.53 -2.70 -1.51
C SER A 42 -8.75 -2.17 -2.71
N THR A 43 -9.20 -2.52 -3.90
CA THR A 43 -8.62 -1.97 -5.11
C THR A 43 -8.87 -0.45 -5.20
N THR A 44 -9.95 0.04 -4.60
CA THR A 44 -10.19 1.48 -4.49
C THR A 44 -9.06 2.16 -3.71
N THR A 45 -8.64 1.55 -2.60
CA THR A 45 -7.49 2.06 -1.83
C THR A 45 -6.23 2.07 -2.68
N LEU A 46 -5.97 0.99 -3.43
CA LEU A 46 -4.80 0.93 -4.31
C LEU A 46 -4.86 2.02 -5.38
N ASN A 47 -6.05 2.23 -5.96
CA ASN A 47 -6.25 3.30 -6.94
C ASN A 47 -5.92 4.67 -6.34
N ASP A 48 -6.36 4.92 -5.12
CA ASP A 48 -6.11 6.19 -4.46
C ASP A 48 -4.63 6.39 -4.17
N LEU A 49 -3.94 5.35 -3.73
CA LEU A 49 -2.49 5.43 -3.47
C LEU A 49 -1.72 5.72 -4.75
N CYS A 50 -2.06 5.06 -5.85
CA CYS A 50 -1.43 5.32 -7.14
C CYS A 50 -1.65 6.77 -7.57
N ARG A 51 -2.86 7.30 -7.39
CA ARG A 51 -3.17 8.67 -7.74
C ARG A 51 -2.41 9.67 -6.86
N ILE A 52 -2.39 9.43 -5.55
CA ILE A 52 -1.74 10.34 -4.59
C ILE A 52 -0.24 10.38 -4.82
N LEU A 53 0.38 9.21 -5.01
CA LEU A 53 1.82 9.10 -5.17
C LEU A 53 2.27 9.22 -6.61
N ASN A 54 1.31 9.35 -7.54
CA ASN A 54 1.58 9.46 -8.98
C ASN A 54 2.48 8.34 -9.47
N CYS A 55 2.07 7.11 -9.21
CA CYS A 55 2.86 5.92 -9.54
C CYS A 55 1.96 4.80 -10.09
N GLY A 56 2.58 3.72 -10.54
CA GLY A 56 1.85 2.54 -11.01
C GLY A 56 1.58 1.55 -9.89
N ILE A 57 0.78 0.53 -10.20
CA ILE A 57 0.41 -0.49 -9.22
C ILE A 57 1.63 -1.28 -8.74
N SER A 58 2.61 -1.50 -9.59
CA SER A 58 3.83 -2.22 -9.23
C SER A 58 4.71 -1.44 -8.25
N ASP A 59 4.45 -0.14 -8.11
CA ASP A 59 5.13 0.69 -7.11
C ASP A 59 4.45 0.64 -5.75
N ILE A 60 3.36 -0.11 -5.64
CA ILE A 60 2.58 -0.24 -4.41
C ILE A 60 2.61 -1.68 -3.90
N VAL A 61 2.36 -2.65 -4.78
CA VAL A 61 2.19 -4.05 -4.39
C VAL A 61 3.22 -4.94 -5.09
N LEU A 62 3.52 -6.07 -4.43
CA LEU A 62 4.40 -7.09 -4.95
C LEU A 62 3.85 -8.46 -4.56
N TYR A 63 3.89 -9.42 -5.48
CA TYR A 63 3.59 -10.81 -5.16
C TYR A 63 4.88 -11.55 -4.83
N ARG A 64 4.87 -12.26 -3.71
CA ARG A 64 5.95 -13.17 -3.32
C ARG A 64 5.34 -14.55 -3.07
N PRO A 65 5.87 -15.62 -3.67
CA PRO A 65 5.42 -16.98 -3.32
C PRO A 65 5.63 -17.24 -1.82
N SER A 66 4.67 -17.92 -1.21
CA SER A 66 4.72 -18.20 0.23
C SER A 66 4.07 -19.57 0.50
N ASP A 67 4.68 -20.35 1.39
CA ASP A 67 4.13 -21.63 1.83
C ASP A 67 2.82 -21.44 2.61
N GLN A 68 2.54 -20.24 3.05
CA GLN A 68 1.32 -19.94 3.80
C GLN A 68 0.15 -19.56 2.90
N ASP A 69 0.37 -19.45 1.58
CA ASP A 69 -0.71 -19.19 0.65
C ASP A 69 -1.62 -20.41 0.56
N GLN A 70 -2.93 -20.13 0.37
CA GLN A 70 -3.89 -21.21 0.19
C GLN A 70 -3.62 -21.95 -1.10
N CYS A 71 -3.74 -23.27 -1.04
CA CYS A 71 -3.67 -24.11 -2.22
C CYS A 71 -5.07 -24.18 -2.85
N LEU A 72 -5.28 -23.42 -3.91
CA LEU A 72 -6.58 -23.35 -4.59
C LEU A 72 -6.61 -24.25 -5.82
#